data_91dbf9f9253d9e6a2b315b12c27be041
#
_entry.id   91dbf9f9253d9e6a2b315b12c27be041
#
_cell.length_a   1.000
_cell.length_b   1.000
_cell.length_c   1.000
_cell.angle_alpha   90.00
_cell.angle_beta   90.00
_cell.angle_gamma   90.00
#
_symmetry.space_group_name_H-M   'P 1'
#
loop_
_entity.id
_entity.type
_entity.pdbx_description
1 polymer ?
#
loop_
_entity_poly.entity_id
_entity_poly.type
_entity_poly.pdbx_seq_one_letter_code
_entity_poly.pdbx_strand_id
1 'polypeptide(L)'
;MRFIILCLCLFSLNAVAVNVTDLYRVNVAVEDQSEESRKLGVQQAFQQLLIKVSGYPEVLENPTLLDASKNALRYMQGFSYQQDGIDGQTYLQTWFSKALLVPLLRRAHAPIWGENRPLFLTWLAIEASNLDSQ
;
A
#
# COMPACT_ATOMS: atom_id res chain seq x y z
N MET A 1 -49.76 7.93 -4.00
CA MET A 1 -48.71 7.90 -2.93
C MET A 1 -48.09 6.56 -2.71
N ARG A 2 -48.76 5.45 -2.88
CA ARG A 2 -48.14 4.09 -2.66
C ARG A 2 -47.08 3.71 -3.70
N PHE A 3 -47.11 4.26 -4.89
CA PHE A 3 -46.12 3.98 -5.95
C PHE A 3 -44.81 4.80 -5.78
N ILE A 4 -44.84 5.95 -5.12
CA ILE A 4 -43.66 6.80 -4.90
C ILE A 4 -42.74 6.17 -3.85
N ILE A 5 -43.29 5.48 -2.87
CA ILE A 5 -42.53 4.80 -1.81
C ILE A 5 -41.80 3.58 -2.37
N LEU A 6 -42.36 2.89 -3.37
CA LEU A 6 -41.72 1.75 -4.01
C LEU A 6 -40.52 2.12 -4.87
N CYS A 7 -40.53 3.31 -5.51
CA CYS A 7 -39.38 3.80 -6.27
C CYS A 7 -38.22 4.28 -5.38
N LEU A 8 -38.46 4.69 -4.15
CA LEU A 8 -37.42 5.16 -3.25
C LEU A 8 -36.56 4.03 -2.70
N CYS A 9 -37.11 2.79 -2.63
CA CYS A 9 -36.38 1.61 -2.17
C CYS A 9 -35.41 1.01 -3.22
N LEU A 10 -35.50 1.43 -4.47
CA LEU A 10 -34.63 0.93 -5.55
C LEU A 10 -33.30 1.69 -5.70
N PHE A 11 -33.13 2.82 -4.98
CA PHE A 11 -31.83 3.48 -4.81
C PHE A 11 -31.05 2.86 -3.64
N SER A 12 -30.94 1.55 -3.61
CA SER A 12 -29.99 0.86 -2.73
C SER A 12 -28.60 1.25 -3.20
N LEU A 13 -27.96 2.10 -2.42
CA LEU A 13 -26.58 2.52 -2.56
C LEU A 13 -25.71 1.28 -2.69
N ASN A 14 -25.16 1.05 -3.87
CA ASN A 14 -24.09 0.11 -4.06
C ASN A 14 -22.89 0.66 -3.26
N ALA A 15 -22.76 0.25 -2.00
CA ALA A 15 -21.55 0.43 -1.24
C ALA A 15 -20.47 -0.43 -1.91
N VAL A 16 -19.71 0.16 -2.81
CA VAL A 16 -18.51 -0.46 -3.36
C VAL A 16 -17.52 -0.53 -2.20
N ALA A 17 -17.45 -1.69 -1.58
CA ALA A 17 -16.36 -2.00 -0.67
C ALA A 17 -15.07 -1.91 -1.50
N VAL A 18 -14.29 -0.86 -1.26
CA VAL A 18 -12.94 -0.72 -1.83
C VAL A 18 -12.10 -1.81 -1.20
N ASN A 19 -12.01 -2.93 -1.91
CA ASN A 19 -11.07 -3.98 -1.58
C ASN A 19 -9.66 -3.39 -1.76
N VAL A 20 -8.93 -3.19 -0.67
CA VAL A 20 -7.52 -2.79 -0.70
C VAL A 20 -6.70 -4.01 -1.15
N THR A 21 -6.91 -4.42 -2.39
CA THR A 21 -6.22 -5.55 -3.03
C THR A 21 -4.73 -5.27 -3.24
N ASP A 22 -4.29 -4.02 -3.01
CA ASP A 22 -2.95 -3.56 -3.33
C ASP A 22 -2.00 -3.46 -2.13
N LEU A 23 -2.36 -4.08 -0.98
CA LEU A 23 -1.48 -4.03 0.19
C LEU A 23 -0.09 -4.63 -0.08
N TYR A 24 -0.05 -5.70 -0.88
CA TYR A 24 1.17 -6.45 -1.21
C TYR A 24 1.80 -6.02 -2.54
N ARG A 25 1.34 -4.91 -3.12
CA ARG A 25 1.88 -4.32 -4.33
C ARG A 25 2.63 -3.04 -3.99
N VAL A 26 3.82 -2.88 -4.55
CA VAL A 26 4.68 -1.71 -4.37
C VAL A 26 5.27 -1.30 -5.70
N ASN A 27 5.32 0.01 -5.94
CA ASN A 27 5.95 0.62 -7.10
C ASN A 27 7.17 1.41 -6.64
N VAL A 28 8.30 1.18 -7.26
CA VAL A 28 9.54 1.91 -7.02
C VAL A 28 10.12 2.42 -8.32
N ALA A 29 10.69 3.62 -8.31
CA ALA A 29 11.43 4.13 -9.45
C ALA A 29 12.74 3.35 -9.60
N VAL A 30 13.09 3.00 -10.85
CA VAL A 30 14.35 2.34 -11.19
C VAL A 30 15.02 3.10 -12.33
N GLU A 31 16.34 3.01 -12.41
CA GLU A 31 17.10 3.72 -13.43
C GLU A 31 16.89 3.09 -14.82
N ASP A 32 16.89 1.76 -14.87
CA ASP A 32 16.73 0.98 -16.09
C ASP A 32 16.07 -0.38 -15.82
N GLN A 33 15.95 -1.21 -16.84
CA GLN A 33 15.38 -2.57 -16.75
C GLN A 33 16.45 -3.66 -16.60
N SER A 34 17.68 -3.31 -16.25
CA SER A 34 18.77 -4.26 -16.01
C SER A 34 18.43 -5.19 -14.83
N GLU A 35 19.11 -6.32 -14.76
CA GLU A 35 18.94 -7.26 -13.66
C GLU A 35 19.39 -6.66 -12.33
N GLU A 36 20.45 -5.85 -12.36
CA GLU A 36 20.97 -5.19 -11.17
C GLU A 36 20.00 -4.13 -10.64
N SER A 37 19.52 -3.22 -11.50
CA SER A 37 18.49 -2.23 -11.14
C SER A 37 17.21 -2.89 -10.62
N ARG A 38 16.79 -4.01 -11.23
CA ARG A 38 15.66 -4.78 -10.77
C ARG A 38 15.88 -5.36 -9.37
N LYS A 39 17.05 -5.96 -9.10
CA LYS A 39 17.39 -6.52 -7.80
C LYS A 39 17.35 -5.47 -6.70
N LEU A 40 17.96 -4.31 -6.95
CA LEU A 40 17.92 -3.17 -6.02
C LEU A 40 16.52 -2.63 -5.85
N GLY A 41 15.76 -2.50 -6.94
CA GLY A 41 14.37 -2.06 -6.92
C GLY A 41 13.46 -3.00 -6.11
N VAL A 42 13.60 -4.32 -6.28
CA VAL A 42 12.84 -5.31 -5.50
C VAL A 42 13.20 -5.25 -4.02
N GLN A 43 14.47 -5.05 -3.68
CA GLN A 43 14.89 -4.89 -2.29
C GLN A 43 14.28 -3.62 -1.67
N GLN A 44 14.30 -2.52 -2.38
CA GLN A 44 13.68 -1.26 -1.95
C GLN A 44 12.16 -1.39 -1.80
N ALA A 45 11.51 -2.02 -2.79
CA ALA A 45 10.07 -2.29 -2.75
C ALA A 45 9.69 -3.17 -1.56
N PHE A 46 10.51 -4.18 -1.24
CA PHE A 46 10.26 -5.04 -0.09
C PHE A 46 10.36 -4.29 1.25
N GLN A 47 11.32 -3.38 1.40
CA GLN A 47 11.43 -2.53 2.57
C GLN A 47 10.21 -1.61 2.72
N GLN A 48 9.76 -0.98 1.63
CA GLN A 48 8.54 -0.18 1.63
C GLN A 48 7.30 -1.01 1.99
N LEU A 49 7.23 -2.26 1.49
CA LEU A 49 6.17 -3.18 1.84
C LEU A 49 6.15 -3.51 3.34
N LEU A 50 7.32 -3.78 3.94
CA LEU A 50 7.42 -4.06 5.37
C LEU A 50 6.88 -2.89 6.20
N ILE A 51 7.24 -1.66 5.87
CA ILE A 51 6.71 -0.45 6.50
C ILE A 51 5.19 -0.34 6.30
N LYS A 52 4.73 -0.55 5.07
CA LYS A 52 3.30 -0.47 4.71
C LYS A 52 2.45 -1.48 5.49
N VAL A 53 2.96 -2.70 5.67
CA VAL A 53 2.23 -3.80 6.33
C VAL A 53 2.35 -3.73 7.86
N SER A 54 3.47 -3.25 8.40
CA SER A 54 3.66 -3.11 9.85
C SER A 54 3.10 -1.80 10.41
N GLY A 55 3.06 -0.75 9.58
CA GLY A 55 2.58 0.58 9.98
C GLY A 55 3.64 1.48 10.64
N TYR A 56 4.89 1.04 10.78
CA TYR A 56 5.97 1.83 11.39
C TYR A 56 7.33 1.56 10.73
N PRO A 57 8.17 2.61 10.56
CA PRO A 57 9.46 2.51 9.86
C PRO A 57 10.52 1.69 10.60
N GLU A 58 10.47 1.66 11.94
CA GLU A 58 11.42 0.96 12.80
C GLU A 58 11.42 -0.56 12.60
N VAL A 59 10.43 -1.07 11.87
CA VAL A 59 10.37 -2.48 11.44
C VAL A 59 11.63 -2.89 10.67
N LEU A 60 12.29 -1.96 9.99
CA LEU A 60 13.52 -2.21 9.24
C LEU A 60 14.77 -2.40 10.13
N GLU A 61 14.70 -2.03 11.41
CA GLU A 61 15.77 -2.27 12.38
C GLU A 61 15.78 -3.72 12.88
N ASN A 62 14.71 -4.47 12.62
CA ASN A 62 14.61 -5.87 13.02
C ASN A 62 15.58 -6.72 12.19
N PRO A 63 16.55 -7.44 12.83
CA PRO A 63 17.57 -8.20 12.12
C PRO A 63 17.01 -9.31 11.22
N THR A 64 15.90 -9.93 11.62
CA THR A 64 15.21 -10.95 10.81
C THR A 64 14.64 -10.36 9.52
N LEU A 65 14.07 -9.17 9.59
CA LEU A 65 13.48 -8.49 8.43
C LEU A 65 14.56 -7.83 7.55
N LEU A 66 15.62 -7.33 8.16
CA LEU A 66 16.78 -6.81 7.44
C LEU A 66 17.46 -7.91 6.61
N ASP A 67 17.63 -9.10 7.18
CA ASP A 67 18.19 -10.24 6.44
C ASP A 67 17.24 -10.73 5.33
N ALA A 68 15.95 -10.78 5.59
CA ALA A 68 14.95 -11.09 4.57
C ALA A 68 14.96 -10.09 3.41
N SER A 69 15.22 -8.79 3.69
CA SER A 69 15.33 -7.74 2.67
C SER A 69 16.47 -7.98 1.68
N LYS A 70 17.60 -8.55 2.12
CA LYS A 70 18.71 -8.94 1.24
C LYS A 70 18.30 -10.02 0.24
N ASN A 71 17.31 -10.84 0.59
CA ASN A 71 16.77 -11.93 -0.21
C ASN A 71 15.33 -11.65 -0.67
N ALA A 72 14.99 -10.39 -0.92
CA ALA A 72 13.62 -9.93 -1.23
C ALA A 72 13.00 -10.66 -2.43
N LEU A 73 13.79 -11.05 -3.43
CA LEU A 73 13.35 -11.82 -4.60
C LEU A 73 12.62 -13.12 -4.22
N ARG A 74 12.96 -13.74 -3.10
CA ARG A 74 12.32 -14.96 -2.62
C ARG A 74 10.85 -14.76 -2.24
N TYR A 75 10.49 -13.55 -1.86
CA TYR A 75 9.13 -13.18 -1.42
C TYR A 75 8.29 -12.59 -2.55
N MET A 76 8.92 -12.29 -3.70
CA MET A 76 8.26 -11.74 -4.87
C MET A 76 7.49 -12.82 -5.63
N GLN A 77 6.26 -12.52 -6.03
CA GLN A 77 5.44 -13.35 -6.90
C GLN A 77 5.59 -12.97 -8.37
N GLY A 78 5.81 -11.69 -8.63
CA GLY A 78 5.93 -11.18 -9.98
C GLY A 78 6.29 -9.70 -9.99
N PHE A 79 6.61 -9.22 -11.18
CA PHE A 79 6.90 -7.80 -11.40
C PHE A 79 6.48 -7.38 -12.81
N SER A 80 6.31 -6.08 -13.01
CA SER A 80 6.19 -5.46 -14.32
C SER A 80 6.88 -4.10 -14.32
N TYR A 81 7.24 -3.63 -15.51
CA TYR A 81 7.75 -2.27 -15.71
C TYR A 81 6.64 -1.39 -16.23
N GLN A 82 6.57 -0.18 -15.69
CA GLN A 82 5.70 0.88 -16.17
C GLN A 82 6.54 2.11 -16.44
N GLN A 83 6.29 2.78 -17.55
CA GLN A 83 6.91 4.06 -17.87
C GLN A 83 5.90 5.17 -17.64
N ASP A 84 6.29 6.20 -16.88
CA ASP A 84 5.49 7.41 -16.79
C ASP A 84 5.55 8.14 -18.12
N GLY A 85 4.37 8.50 -18.66
CA GLY A 85 4.24 9.18 -19.93
C GLY A 85 4.70 10.65 -19.91
N ILE A 86 4.88 11.24 -18.73
CA ILE A 86 5.23 12.65 -18.55
C ILE A 86 6.74 12.81 -18.42
N ASP A 87 7.35 12.06 -17.51
CA ASP A 87 8.76 12.22 -17.13
C ASP A 87 9.68 11.16 -17.76
N GLY A 88 9.11 10.15 -18.45
CA GLY A 88 9.87 9.02 -18.99
C GLY A 88 10.50 8.12 -17.93
N GLN A 89 10.16 8.35 -16.64
CA GLN A 89 10.67 7.58 -15.51
C GLN A 89 10.17 6.14 -15.58
N THR A 90 11.07 5.19 -15.41
CA THR A 90 10.73 3.77 -15.33
C THR A 90 10.40 3.40 -13.88
N TYR A 91 9.25 2.77 -13.68
CA TYR A 91 8.82 2.22 -12.41
C TYR A 91 8.80 0.71 -12.47
N LEU A 92 9.33 0.09 -11.44
CA LEU A 92 9.21 -1.34 -11.19
C LEU A 92 8.03 -1.56 -10.25
N GLN A 93 6.98 -2.18 -10.76
CA GLN A 93 5.84 -2.64 -9.98
C GLN A 93 6.09 -4.09 -9.56
N THR A 94 5.98 -4.36 -8.25
CA THR A 94 6.24 -5.68 -7.68
C THR A 94 5.05 -6.20 -6.91
N TRP A 95 4.82 -7.51 -6.96
CA TRP A 95 3.83 -8.23 -6.15
C TRP A 95 4.54 -9.20 -5.24
N PHE A 96 4.19 -9.14 -3.96
CA PHE A 96 4.78 -10.01 -2.95
C PHE A 96 3.78 -11.03 -2.42
N SER A 97 4.29 -12.20 -2.04
CA SER A 97 3.49 -13.30 -1.51
C SER A 97 3.07 -13.05 -0.07
N LYS A 98 1.77 -12.84 0.14
CA LYS A 98 1.17 -12.77 1.49
C LYS A 98 1.49 -14.04 2.29
N ALA A 99 1.43 -15.22 1.64
CA ALA A 99 1.67 -16.52 2.28
C ALA A 99 3.10 -16.67 2.83
N LEU A 100 4.09 -16.03 2.20
CA LEU A 100 5.47 -16.02 2.66
C LEU A 100 5.76 -14.87 3.63
N LEU A 101 5.10 -13.74 3.45
CA LEU A 101 5.33 -12.52 4.24
C LEU A 101 4.75 -12.62 5.65
N VAL A 102 3.53 -13.15 5.81
CA VAL A 102 2.86 -13.24 7.12
C VAL A 102 3.66 -14.10 8.12
N PRO A 103 4.14 -15.31 7.75
CA PRO A 103 5.01 -16.09 8.65
C PRO A 103 6.33 -15.39 8.98
N LEU A 104 6.91 -14.64 8.04
CA LEU A 104 8.12 -13.85 8.26
C LEU A 104 7.90 -12.77 9.33
N LEU A 105 6.83 -11.98 9.20
CA LEU A 105 6.47 -10.93 10.15
C LEU A 105 6.19 -11.51 11.54
N ARG A 106 5.51 -12.65 11.62
CA ARG A 106 5.27 -13.34 12.90
C ARG A 106 6.56 -13.78 13.58
N ARG A 107 7.52 -14.35 12.83
CA ARG A 107 8.85 -14.72 13.37
C ARG A 107 9.63 -13.50 13.85
N ALA A 108 9.48 -12.39 13.17
CA ALA A 108 10.10 -11.13 13.55
C ALA A 108 9.37 -10.42 14.71
N HIS A 109 8.25 -10.97 15.21
CA HIS A 109 7.37 -10.33 16.20
C HIS A 109 6.92 -8.94 15.78
N ALA A 110 6.86 -8.69 14.45
CA ALA A 110 6.39 -7.44 13.88
C ALA A 110 4.86 -7.40 13.84
N PRO A 111 4.23 -6.27 14.16
CA PRO A 111 2.79 -6.14 14.02
C PRO A 111 2.39 -6.25 12.54
N ILE A 112 1.21 -6.83 12.32
CA ILE A 112 0.64 -6.99 10.99
C ILE A 112 -0.64 -6.17 10.93
N TRP A 113 -0.60 -5.08 10.18
CA TRP A 113 -1.79 -4.32 9.85
C TRP A 113 -2.46 -4.95 8.64
N GLY A 114 -3.55 -5.66 8.92
CA GLY A 114 -4.30 -6.39 7.89
C GLY A 114 -5.04 -5.50 6.90
N GLU A 115 -5.65 -6.16 5.91
CA GLU A 115 -6.46 -5.53 4.85
C GLU A 115 -7.73 -4.85 5.39
N ASN A 116 -8.22 -5.26 6.57
CA ASN A 116 -9.36 -4.67 7.25
C ASN A 116 -8.93 -3.41 8.02
N ARG A 117 -8.73 -2.31 7.30
CA ARG A 117 -8.55 -1.00 7.92
C ARG A 117 -9.92 -0.35 8.07
N PRO A 118 -10.36 0.02 9.28
CA PRO A 118 -11.54 0.87 9.41
C PRO A 118 -11.25 2.20 8.73
N LEU A 119 -12.11 2.59 7.79
CA LEU A 119 -12.07 3.91 7.19
C LEU A 119 -12.54 4.92 8.24
N PHE A 120 -11.61 5.62 8.86
CA PHE A 120 -11.93 6.78 9.68
C PHE A 120 -12.05 8.00 8.76
N LEU A 121 -13.27 8.49 8.57
CA LEU A 121 -13.52 9.75 7.92
C LEU A 121 -13.36 10.85 8.98
N THR A 122 -12.23 11.54 8.99
CA THR A 122 -12.02 12.69 9.88
C THR A 122 -12.47 13.95 9.13
N TRP A 123 -13.56 14.55 9.56
CA TRP A 123 -13.98 15.87 9.11
C TRP A 123 -13.23 16.93 9.90
N LEU A 124 -12.31 17.63 9.26
CA LEU A 124 -11.63 18.78 9.84
C LEU A 124 -12.37 20.04 9.39
N ALA A 125 -13.21 20.60 10.26
CA ALA A 125 -13.77 21.92 10.06
C ALA A 125 -12.76 22.96 10.52
N ILE A 126 -12.12 23.67 9.62
CA ILE A 126 -11.26 24.83 9.94
C ILE A 126 -12.14 26.07 9.87
N GLU A 127 -12.57 26.58 11.02
CA GLU A 127 -13.14 27.92 11.09
C GLU A 127 -12.00 28.95 10.95
N ALA A 128 -11.94 29.61 9.80
CA ALA A 128 -11.11 30.78 9.65
C ALA A 128 -11.78 31.93 10.42
N SER A 129 -11.35 32.18 11.64
CA SER A 129 -11.74 33.40 12.36
C SER A 129 -11.09 34.56 11.64
N ASN A 130 -11.91 35.36 10.93
CA ASN A 130 -11.53 36.67 10.44
C ASN A 130 -11.14 37.54 11.64
N LEU A 131 -9.85 37.74 11.83
CA LEU A 131 -9.34 38.85 12.63
C LEU A 131 -9.34 40.09 11.74
N ASP A 132 -10.53 40.57 11.38
CA ASP A 132 -10.73 41.96 11.05
C ASP A 132 -11.05 42.68 12.34
N SER A 133 -10.09 43.40 12.87
CA SER A 133 -10.35 44.49 13.76
C SER A 133 -9.17 45.46 13.79
N GLN A 134 -9.40 46.58 13.13
CA GLN A 134 -8.95 47.96 13.44
C GLN A 134 -7.43 48.22 13.43
#